data_65a2b3b71029c1a832c425a81dcc3c6f
#
_entry.id   65a2b3b71029c1a832c425a81dcc3c6f
#
_cell.length_a   1.000
_cell.length_b   1.000
_cell.length_c   1.000
_cell.angle_alpha   90.00
_cell.angle_beta   90.00
_cell.angle_gamma   90.00
#
_symmetry.space_group_name_H-M   'P 1'
#
loop_
_entity.id
_entity.type
_entity.pdbx_description
1 polymer ?
#
loop_
_entity_poly.entity_id
_entity_poly.type
_entity_poly.pdbx_seq_one_letter_code
_entity_poly.pdbx_strand_id
1 'polypeptide(L)'
;IIEIFTEEAEEVQATIAEYLPIWADGFSDENALVELRRAFHTLKGSGRLVKASDIGELSWSIENLLNRVLDKTLKPEKIQIDIIKKALELLPPMVEAFSQQKATPNALLCEQCRLWAHELAQGEWWCQNM
;
A
#
# COMPACT_ATOMS: atom_id res chain seq x y z
N ILE A 1 -21.85 -3.88 -6.39
CA ILE A 1 -20.77 -2.91 -6.13
C ILE A 1 -19.67 -3.55 -5.31
N ILE A 2 -20.01 -4.26 -4.22
CA ILE A 2 -19.02 -4.94 -3.38
C ILE A 2 -18.28 -6.02 -4.17
N GLU A 3 -18.97 -6.76 -5.02
CA GLU A 3 -18.36 -7.79 -5.84
C GLU A 3 -17.36 -7.21 -6.84
N ILE A 4 -17.71 -6.09 -7.45
CA ILE A 4 -16.81 -5.39 -8.38
C ILE A 4 -15.57 -4.91 -7.63
N PHE A 5 -15.77 -4.34 -6.44
CA PHE A 5 -14.65 -3.90 -5.60
C PHE A 5 -13.73 -5.06 -5.24
N THR A 6 -14.30 -6.22 -4.85
CA THR A 6 -13.52 -7.40 -4.49
C THR A 6 -12.68 -7.89 -5.65
N GLU A 7 -13.25 -7.97 -6.85
CA GLU A 7 -12.51 -8.38 -8.04
C GLU A 7 -11.38 -7.41 -8.37
N GLU A 8 -11.66 -6.11 -8.31
CA GLU A 8 -10.65 -5.10 -8.58
C GLU A 8 -9.53 -5.15 -7.55
N ALA A 9 -9.87 -5.34 -6.28
CA ALA A 9 -8.88 -5.46 -5.22
C ALA A 9 -7.97 -6.67 -5.42
N GLU A 10 -8.52 -7.78 -5.88
CA GLU A 10 -7.73 -8.97 -6.19
C GLU A 10 -6.75 -8.71 -7.33
N GLU A 11 -7.20 -8.02 -8.38
CA GLU A 11 -6.34 -7.66 -9.50
C GLU A 11 -5.22 -6.74 -9.07
N VAL A 12 -5.52 -5.76 -8.22
CA VAL A 12 -4.53 -4.83 -7.68
C VAL A 12 -3.49 -5.58 -6.85
N GLN A 13 -3.93 -6.49 -6.00
CA GLN A 13 -3.02 -7.29 -5.19
C GLN A 13 -2.09 -8.14 -6.05
N ALA A 14 -2.61 -8.72 -7.12
CA ALA A 14 -1.80 -9.49 -8.06
C ALA A 14 -0.76 -8.61 -8.75
N THR A 15 -1.14 -7.39 -9.12
CA THR A 15 -0.21 -6.43 -9.72
C THR A 15 0.91 -6.07 -8.74
N ILE A 16 0.57 -5.80 -7.49
CA ILE A 16 1.57 -5.47 -6.48
C ILE A 16 2.54 -6.65 -6.30
N ALA A 17 2.00 -7.86 -6.20
CA ALA A 17 2.82 -9.06 -6.03
C ALA A 17 3.76 -9.30 -7.21
N GLU A 18 3.33 -8.93 -8.42
CA GLU A 18 4.15 -9.07 -9.62
C GLU A 18 5.30 -8.07 -9.65
N TYR A 19 5.02 -6.79 -9.38
CA TYR A 19 6.02 -5.74 -9.57
C TYR A 19 6.91 -5.49 -8.36
N LEU A 20 6.47 -5.91 -7.18
CA LEU A 20 7.27 -5.68 -5.97
C LEU A 20 8.66 -6.34 -6.04
N PRO A 21 8.78 -7.63 -6.39
CA PRO A 21 10.11 -8.22 -6.49
C PRO A 21 10.94 -7.63 -7.62
N ILE A 22 10.31 -7.18 -8.70
CA ILE A 22 11.02 -6.54 -9.81
C ILE A 22 11.67 -5.23 -9.34
N TRP A 23 10.90 -4.39 -8.64
CA TRP A 23 11.44 -3.15 -8.09
C TRP A 23 12.46 -3.40 -6.98
N ALA A 24 12.21 -4.40 -6.14
CA ALA A 24 13.10 -4.75 -5.03
C ALA A 24 14.48 -5.21 -5.50
N ASP A 25 14.59 -5.67 -6.74
CA ASP A 25 15.84 -6.14 -7.30
C ASP A 25 16.69 -4.94 -7.76
N GLY A 26 17.36 -4.31 -6.80
CA GLY A 26 18.28 -3.20 -7.05
C GLY A 26 17.64 -1.84 -7.24
N PHE A 27 16.32 -1.74 -7.16
CA PHE A 27 15.57 -0.48 -7.28
C PHE A 27 15.80 0.27 -8.60
N SER A 28 16.26 -0.41 -9.63
CA SER A 28 16.57 0.22 -10.91
C SER A 28 15.40 0.25 -11.89
N ASP A 29 14.37 -0.57 -11.65
CA ASP A 29 13.22 -0.64 -12.56
C ASP A 29 12.19 0.40 -12.16
N GLU A 30 12.29 1.59 -12.76
CA GLU A 30 11.37 2.68 -12.46
C GLU A 30 9.95 2.38 -12.93
N ASN A 31 9.79 1.60 -14.00
CA ASN A 31 8.46 1.18 -14.45
C ASN A 31 7.75 0.34 -13.39
N ALA A 32 8.49 -0.55 -12.72
CA ALA A 32 7.91 -1.34 -11.65
C ALA A 32 7.43 -0.44 -10.51
N LEU A 33 8.20 0.58 -10.16
CA LEU A 33 7.80 1.54 -9.12
C LEU A 33 6.53 2.30 -9.53
N VAL A 34 6.44 2.73 -10.79
CA VAL A 34 5.24 3.40 -11.30
C VAL A 34 4.02 2.49 -11.21
N GLU A 35 4.18 1.21 -11.56
CA GLU A 35 3.07 0.27 -11.51
C GLU A 35 2.63 -0.03 -10.07
N LEU A 36 3.58 -0.11 -9.13
CA LEU A 36 3.24 -0.26 -7.71
C LEU A 36 2.45 0.94 -7.21
N ARG A 37 2.89 2.14 -7.53
CA ARG A 37 2.20 3.37 -7.12
C ARG A 37 0.80 3.42 -7.72
N ARG A 38 0.66 3.04 -8.99
CA ARG A 38 -0.64 3.04 -9.67
C ARG A 38 -1.60 2.06 -9.01
N ALA A 39 -1.09 0.88 -8.61
CA ALA A 39 -1.90 -0.14 -7.96
C ALA A 39 -2.50 0.40 -6.65
N PHE A 40 -1.69 1.02 -5.82
CA PHE A 40 -2.18 1.60 -4.57
C PHE A 40 -3.11 2.79 -4.80
N HIS A 41 -2.85 3.58 -5.84
CA HIS A 41 -3.74 4.68 -6.21
C HIS A 41 -5.12 4.15 -6.58
N THR A 42 -5.19 3.09 -7.38
CA THR A 42 -6.44 2.46 -7.78
C THR A 42 -7.19 1.94 -6.57
N LEU A 43 -6.50 1.22 -5.69
CA LEU A 43 -7.13 0.64 -4.51
C LEU A 43 -7.61 1.72 -3.53
N LYS A 44 -6.87 2.82 -3.41
CA LYS A 44 -7.31 3.96 -2.62
C LYS A 44 -8.64 4.51 -3.14
N GLY A 45 -8.72 4.74 -4.44
CA GLY A 45 -9.93 5.28 -5.05
C GLY A 45 -11.12 4.35 -4.94
N SER A 46 -10.91 3.07 -5.23
CA SER A 46 -11.96 2.07 -5.16
C SER A 46 -12.44 1.88 -3.72
N GLY A 47 -11.50 1.83 -2.76
CA GLY A 47 -11.85 1.68 -1.36
C GLY A 47 -12.67 2.84 -0.83
N ARG A 48 -12.31 4.06 -1.21
CA ARG A 48 -13.07 5.25 -0.81
C ARG A 48 -14.47 5.27 -1.41
N LEU A 49 -14.57 4.84 -2.66
CA LEU A 49 -15.86 4.84 -3.37
C LEU A 49 -16.87 3.92 -2.68
N VAL A 50 -16.44 2.77 -2.19
CA VAL A 50 -17.33 1.82 -1.49
C VAL A 50 -17.31 2.03 0.03
N LYS A 51 -16.61 3.04 0.52
CA LYS A 51 -16.49 3.37 1.95
C LYS A 51 -15.74 2.32 2.76
N ALA A 52 -14.80 1.61 2.12
CA ALA A 52 -13.86 0.74 2.80
C ALA A 52 -12.71 1.61 3.32
N SER A 53 -12.96 2.37 4.38
CA SER A 53 -12.07 3.43 4.87
C SER A 53 -10.68 2.91 5.24
N ASP A 54 -10.60 1.77 5.92
CA ASP A 54 -9.33 1.21 6.36
C ASP A 54 -8.44 0.85 5.17
N ILE A 55 -9.04 0.24 4.15
CA ILE A 55 -8.32 -0.14 2.93
C ILE A 55 -7.86 1.11 2.19
N GLY A 56 -8.76 2.10 2.09
CA GLY A 56 -8.45 3.36 1.42
C GLY A 56 -7.33 4.13 2.10
N GLU A 57 -7.35 4.22 3.43
CA GLU A 57 -6.33 4.94 4.19
C GLU A 57 -4.96 4.25 4.12
N LEU A 58 -4.93 2.92 4.24
CA LEU A 58 -3.68 2.19 4.11
C LEU A 58 -3.09 2.38 2.71
N SER A 59 -3.92 2.25 1.69
CA SER A 59 -3.50 2.41 0.31
C SER A 59 -2.97 3.82 0.03
N TRP A 60 -3.66 4.84 0.57
CA TRP A 60 -3.21 6.22 0.41
C TRP A 60 -1.84 6.46 1.05
N SER A 61 -1.62 5.92 2.24
CA SER A 61 -0.35 6.11 2.94
C SER A 61 0.81 5.51 2.15
N ILE A 62 0.60 4.36 1.54
CA ILE A 62 1.63 3.70 0.73
C ILE A 62 1.81 4.42 -0.61
N GLU A 63 0.71 4.85 -1.23
CA GLU A 63 0.80 5.65 -2.45
C GLU A 63 1.61 6.92 -2.22
N ASN A 64 1.37 7.61 -1.12
CA ASN A 64 2.09 8.83 -0.77
C ASN A 64 3.59 8.55 -0.58
N LEU A 65 3.93 7.44 0.07
CA LEU A 65 5.32 7.03 0.24
C LEU A 65 5.98 6.79 -1.13
N LEU A 66 5.30 6.07 -2.01
CA LEU A 66 5.84 5.78 -3.34
C LEU A 66 5.95 7.02 -4.22
N ASN A 67 5.03 7.97 -4.07
CA ASN A 67 5.13 9.26 -4.75
C ASN A 67 6.41 10.00 -4.36
N ARG A 68 6.78 9.95 -3.08
CA ARG A 68 8.01 10.60 -2.59
C ARG A 68 9.25 9.92 -3.13
N VAL A 69 9.20 8.61 -3.35
CA VAL A 69 10.31 7.89 -3.99
C VAL A 69 10.37 8.22 -5.48
N LEU A 70 9.22 8.30 -6.15
CA LEU A 70 9.16 8.64 -7.57
C LEU A 70 9.66 10.06 -7.86
N ASP A 71 9.31 11.03 -7.02
CA ASP A 71 9.75 12.41 -7.20
C ASP A 71 11.17 12.67 -6.68
N LYS A 72 11.82 11.61 -6.19
CA LYS A 72 13.20 11.61 -5.71
C LYS A 72 13.42 12.43 -4.44
N THR A 73 12.34 12.71 -3.71
CA THR A 73 12.42 13.30 -2.38
C THR A 73 13.00 12.30 -1.38
N LEU A 74 12.67 11.03 -1.58
CA LEU A 74 13.19 9.92 -0.75
C LEU A 74 13.95 8.95 -1.63
N LYS A 75 15.00 8.35 -1.06
CA LYS A 75 15.74 7.30 -1.74
C LYS A 75 15.03 5.96 -1.59
N PRO A 76 15.11 5.07 -2.60
CA PRO A 76 14.59 3.72 -2.43
C PRO A 76 15.34 2.98 -1.32
N GLU A 77 14.61 2.28 -0.47
CA GLU A 77 15.20 1.55 0.65
C GLU A 77 14.41 0.27 0.94
N LYS A 78 15.08 -0.68 1.55
CA LYS A 78 14.49 -1.97 1.87
C LYS A 78 13.27 -1.86 2.77
N ILE A 79 13.26 -0.89 3.68
CA ILE A 79 12.13 -0.73 4.61
C ILE A 79 10.83 -0.43 3.86
N GLN A 80 10.92 0.22 2.71
CA GLN A 80 9.75 0.48 1.87
C GLN A 80 9.19 -0.83 1.30
N ILE A 81 10.08 -1.74 0.91
CA ILE A 81 9.70 -3.07 0.45
C ILE A 81 8.98 -3.83 1.58
N ASP A 82 9.53 -3.76 2.78
CA ASP A 82 8.97 -4.48 3.93
C ASP A 82 7.56 -3.99 4.26
N ILE A 83 7.31 -2.69 4.16
CA ILE A 83 5.99 -2.11 4.38
C ILE A 83 5.00 -2.61 3.32
N ILE A 84 5.41 -2.64 2.05
CA ILE A 84 4.52 -3.10 0.99
C ILE A 84 4.23 -4.58 1.15
N LYS A 85 5.22 -5.38 1.54
CA LYS A 85 4.99 -6.80 1.83
C LYS A 85 3.98 -6.99 2.95
N LYS A 86 4.09 -6.17 3.99
CA LYS A 86 3.14 -6.22 5.10
C LYS A 86 1.73 -5.87 4.64
N ALA A 87 1.61 -4.85 3.80
CA ALA A 87 0.32 -4.48 3.24
C ALA A 87 -0.28 -5.61 2.40
N LEU A 88 0.55 -6.31 1.61
CA LEU A 88 0.08 -7.47 0.84
C LEU A 88 -0.43 -8.59 1.73
N GLU A 89 0.12 -8.77 2.92
CA GLU A 89 -0.36 -9.75 3.88
C GLU A 89 -1.69 -9.33 4.51
N LEU A 90 -1.84 -8.03 4.78
CA LEU A 90 -3.01 -7.50 5.47
C LEU A 90 -4.22 -7.31 4.57
N LEU A 91 -4.01 -6.98 3.30
CA LEU A 91 -5.09 -6.64 2.38
C LEU A 91 -6.10 -7.76 2.11
N PRO A 92 -5.69 -9.00 1.81
CA PRO A 92 -6.68 -10.04 1.52
C PRO A 92 -7.72 -10.25 2.63
N PRO A 93 -7.33 -10.41 3.91
CA PRO A 93 -8.33 -10.54 4.96
C PRO A 93 -9.14 -9.27 5.18
N MET A 94 -8.57 -8.08 4.93
CA MET A 94 -9.32 -6.83 5.01
C MET A 94 -10.42 -6.76 3.95
N VAL A 95 -10.09 -7.13 2.72
CA VAL A 95 -11.04 -7.13 1.62
C VAL A 95 -12.14 -8.16 1.85
N GLU A 96 -11.78 -9.34 2.32
CA GLU A 96 -12.76 -10.39 2.61
C GLU A 96 -13.72 -9.96 3.73
N ALA A 97 -13.18 -9.41 4.81
CA ALA A 97 -14.01 -8.92 5.90
C ALA A 97 -14.97 -7.82 5.44
N PHE A 98 -14.47 -6.89 4.62
CA PHE A 98 -15.31 -5.84 4.07
C PHE A 98 -16.44 -6.42 3.23
N SER A 99 -16.14 -7.41 2.38
CA SER A 99 -17.15 -8.03 1.51
C SER A 99 -18.24 -8.74 2.32
N GLN A 100 -17.90 -9.23 3.51
CA GLN A 100 -18.82 -9.88 4.41
C GLN A 100 -19.43 -8.95 5.44
N GLN A 101 -19.12 -7.66 5.34
CA GLN A 101 -19.59 -6.61 6.27
C GLN A 101 -19.18 -6.89 7.71
N LYS A 102 -17.98 -7.43 7.89
CA LYS A 102 -17.39 -7.70 9.19
C LYS A 102 -16.35 -6.66 9.53
N ALA A 103 -16.02 -6.57 10.82
CA ALA A 103 -14.98 -5.66 11.29
C ALA A 103 -13.63 -6.03 10.70
N THR A 104 -12.77 -5.01 10.50
CA THR A 104 -11.43 -5.20 9.95
C THR A 104 -10.60 -6.11 10.84
N PRO A 105 -10.09 -7.24 10.31
CA PRO A 105 -9.21 -8.10 11.10
C PRO A 105 -7.85 -7.43 11.25
N ASN A 106 -7.16 -7.74 12.34
CA ASN A 106 -5.83 -7.19 12.61
C ASN A 106 -5.80 -5.67 12.54
N ALA A 107 -6.87 -5.01 13.04
CA ALA A 107 -7.02 -3.56 12.93
C ALA A 107 -5.81 -2.80 13.47
N LEU A 108 -5.23 -3.26 14.57
CA LEU A 108 -4.06 -2.62 15.16
C LEU A 108 -2.85 -2.70 14.22
N LEU A 109 -2.62 -3.86 13.61
CA LEU A 109 -1.51 -4.03 12.68
C LEU A 109 -1.72 -3.20 11.41
N CYS A 110 -2.96 -3.10 10.93
CA CYS A 110 -3.29 -2.26 9.78
C CYS A 110 -2.97 -0.79 10.08
N GLU A 111 -3.35 -0.32 11.25
CA GLU A 111 -3.09 1.05 11.68
C GLU A 111 -1.60 1.30 11.86
N GLN A 112 -0.87 0.34 12.42
CA GLN A 112 0.57 0.47 12.56
C GLN A 112 1.27 0.54 11.22
N CYS A 113 0.86 -0.28 10.26
CA CYS A 113 1.41 -0.26 8.91
C CYS A 113 1.14 1.08 8.23
N ARG A 114 -0.08 1.59 8.36
CA ARG A 114 -0.46 2.88 7.81
C ARG A 114 0.40 4.01 8.39
N LEU A 115 0.54 4.04 9.70
CA LEU A 115 1.34 5.07 10.38
C LEU A 115 2.80 4.98 10.00
N TRP A 116 3.33 3.79 9.89
CA TRP A 116 4.72 3.58 9.50
C TRP A 116 4.97 4.14 8.10
N ALA A 117 4.10 3.80 7.16
CA ALA A 117 4.22 4.34 5.80
C ALA A 117 4.11 5.87 5.80
N HIS A 118 3.20 6.42 6.59
CA HIS A 118 3.01 7.86 6.72
C HIS A 118 4.27 8.55 7.25
N GLU A 119 4.86 8.02 8.30
CA GLU A 119 6.07 8.59 8.90
C GLU A 119 7.26 8.53 7.94
N LEU A 120 7.44 7.42 7.25
CA LEU A 120 8.53 7.28 6.28
C LEU A 120 8.35 8.26 5.11
N ALA A 121 7.11 8.48 4.68
CA ALA A 121 6.84 9.41 3.59
C ALA A 121 7.25 10.84 3.94
N GLN A 122 7.17 11.20 5.22
CA GLN A 122 7.55 12.54 5.66
C GLN A 122 9.04 12.71 5.87
N GLY A 123 9.79 11.61 5.91
CA GLY A 123 11.23 11.66 6.14
C GLY A 123 11.62 12.02 7.57
N GLU A 124 10.67 12.33 8.43
CA GLU A 124 10.95 12.77 9.79
C GLU A 124 11.58 11.69 10.66
N TRP A 125 11.19 10.45 10.42
CA TRP A 125 11.71 9.32 11.18
C TRP A 125 13.24 9.27 11.12
N TRP A 126 13.80 9.49 9.93
CA TRP A 126 15.24 9.46 9.74
C TRP A 126 15.93 10.59 10.48
N CYS A 127 15.36 11.78 10.44
CA CYS A 127 15.93 12.94 11.11
C CYS A 127 15.95 12.77 12.62
N GLN A 128 14.93 12.13 13.17
CA GLN A 128 14.81 11.95 14.62
C GLN A 128 15.66 10.80 15.14
N ASN A 129 15.96 9.81 14.33
CA ASN A 129 16.64 8.59 14.76
C ASN A 129 18.08 8.51 14.28
N MET A 130 18.59 9.52 13.68
CA MET A 130 19.98 9.67 13.33
C MET A 130 20.68 10.54 14.34
#